data_23512a3e157ba3b5ac750b933d90f17f
#
_entry.id   23512a3e157ba3b5ac750b933d90f17f
#
_cell.length_a   1.000
_cell.length_b   1.000
_cell.length_c   1.000
_cell.angle_alpha   90.00
_cell.angle_beta   90.00
_cell.angle_gamma   90.00
#
_symmetry.space_group_name_H-M   'P 1'
#
loop_
_entity.id
_entity.type
_entity.pdbx_description
1 polymer ?
#
loop_
_entity_poly.entity_id
_entity_poly.type
_entity_poly.pdbx_seq_one_letter_code
_entity_poly.pdbx_strand_id
1 'polypeptide(L)'
;LNIVGQFCDWDWSKSLKMVPVWGTDNVFWHLVYIDESGIKINENTSWDNNEVGFAGITVGGDLAGDIVDNGGNIASSRPGWYLMVVTCGVSGRNVTYNVDFYKPEVWLIGPCIQGTDAKEFVPQFEGAMFEVPTTADGSFVSPAMIGIPASDQGVRAYVLIPGHEWWHTEFMVFDKQLKYRGTGSDQDRVMNSVGQKLYINFGTETGELK
;
A
#
# COMPACT_ATOMS: atom_id res chain seq x y z
N LEU A 1 -5.88 0.59 -12.38
CA LEU A 1 -5.06 -0.62 -12.42
C LEU A 1 -5.46 -1.60 -11.34
N ASN A 2 -5.35 -2.89 -11.63
CA ASN A 2 -5.66 -3.99 -10.72
C ASN A 2 -4.48 -4.96 -10.73
N ILE A 3 -4.25 -5.64 -9.59
CA ILE A 3 -3.18 -6.62 -9.40
C ILE A 3 -3.81 -7.98 -9.15
N VAL A 4 -3.40 -8.99 -9.88
CA VAL A 4 -3.78 -10.40 -9.69
C VAL A 4 -2.51 -11.24 -9.50
N GLY A 5 -2.60 -12.29 -8.72
CA GLY A 5 -1.48 -13.20 -8.47
C GLY A 5 -1.87 -14.36 -7.57
N GLN A 6 -0.88 -15.10 -7.08
CA GLN A 6 -1.11 -16.25 -6.22
C GLN A 6 -1.83 -15.87 -4.91
N PHE A 7 -1.62 -14.66 -4.40
CA PHE A 7 -2.28 -14.16 -3.18
C PHE A 7 -3.83 -14.18 -3.26
N CYS A 8 -4.40 -14.21 -4.46
CA CYS A 8 -5.85 -14.29 -4.72
C CYS A 8 -6.22 -15.44 -5.68
N ASP A 9 -5.41 -16.50 -5.76
CA ASP A 9 -5.62 -17.66 -6.61
C ASP A 9 -5.76 -17.31 -8.11
N TRP A 10 -5.13 -16.22 -8.57
CA TRP A 10 -5.25 -15.69 -9.94
C TRP A 10 -6.67 -15.34 -10.37
N ASP A 11 -7.55 -15.10 -9.40
CA ASP A 11 -8.95 -14.74 -9.60
C ASP A 11 -9.14 -13.22 -9.66
N TRP A 12 -9.42 -12.68 -10.84
CA TRP A 12 -9.62 -11.25 -11.03
C TRP A 12 -10.76 -10.67 -10.18
N SER A 13 -11.73 -11.48 -9.78
CA SER A 13 -12.81 -11.01 -8.88
C SER A 13 -12.32 -10.69 -7.47
N LYS A 14 -11.11 -11.15 -7.11
CA LYS A 14 -10.41 -10.91 -5.85
C LYS A 14 -9.16 -10.06 -6.03
N SER A 15 -8.95 -9.47 -7.21
CA SER A 15 -7.78 -8.64 -7.51
C SER A 15 -7.74 -7.40 -6.61
N LEU A 16 -6.53 -6.94 -6.30
CA LEU A 16 -6.32 -5.69 -5.57
C LEU A 16 -6.38 -4.51 -6.54
N LYS A 17 -7.20 -3.53 -6.23
CA LYS A 17 -7.27 -2.28 -6.99
C LYS A 17 -6.19 -1.33 -6.49
N MET A 18 -5.29 -0.92 -7.38
CA MET A 18 -4.26 0.05 -7.02
C MET A 18 -4.85 1.41 -6.66
N VAL A 19 -4.27 2.03 -5.67
CA VAL A 19 -4.69 3.33 -5.11
C VAL A 19 -3.97 4.45 -5.85
N PRO A 20 -4.67 5.46 -6.39
CA PRO A 20 -4.00 6.62 -6.95
C PRO A 20 -3.31 7.43 -5.84
N VAL A 21 -2.11 7.93 -6.13
CA VAL A 21 -1.40 8.87 -5.26
C VAL A 21 -2.05 10.24 -5.39
N TRP A 22 -2.40 10.86 -4.27
CA TRP A 22 -3.04 12.18 -4.28
C TRP A 22 -2.18 13.23 -5.01
N GLY A 23 -2.84 14.06 -5.80
CA GLY A 23 -2.16 15.12 -6.55
C GLY A 23 -1.42 14.65 -7.80
N THR A 24 -1.61 13.39 -8.21
CA THR A 24 -1.08 12.84 -9.47
C THR A 24 -2.19 12.20 -10.29
N ASP A 25 -2.03 12.21 -11.61
CA ASP A 25 -3.02 11.61 -12.53
C ASP A 25 -2.60 10.20 -13.00
N ASN A 26 -1.34 9.82 -12.77
CA ASN A 26 -0.75 8.63 -13.39
C ASN A 26 0.14 7.80 -12.46
N VAL A 27 0.13 8.10 -11.15
CA VAL A 27 0.88 7.33 -10.15
C VAL A 27 -0.08 6.59 -9.25
N PHE A 28 0.16 5.29 -9.08
CA PHE A 28 -0.66 4.38 -8.29
C PHE A 28 0.23 3.56 -7.36
N TRP A 29 -0.30 3.13 -6.24
CA TRP A 29 0.43 2.30 -5.29
C TRP A 29 -0.42 1.20 -4.67
N HIS A 30 0.22 0.16 -4.18
CA HIS A 30 -0.37 -0.83 -3.28
C HIS A 30 0.71 -1.60 -2.53
N LEU A 31 0.38 -2.10 -1.33
CA LEU A 31 1.18 -3.12 -0.67
C LEU A 31 0.71 -4.49 -1.15
N VAL A 32 1.61 -5.27 -1.73
CA VAL A 32 1.31 -6.57 -2.31
C VAL A 32 2.33 -7.61 -1.86
N TYR A 33 1.86 -8.82 -1.57
CA TYR A 33 2.73 -9.97 -1.33
C TYR A 33 3.10 -10.59 -2.68
N ILE A 34 4.40 -10.67 -2.96
CA ILE A 34 4.92 -11.24 -4.21
C ILE A 34 5.79 -12.44 -3.86
N ASP A 35 5.43 -13.60 -4.38
CA ASP A 35 6.19 -14.85 -4.28
C ASP A 35 6.86 -15.22 -5.61
N GLU A 36 7.36 -16.47 -5.69
CA GLU A 36 7.97 -16.97 -6.92
C GLU A 36 6.96 -17.11 -8.06
N SER A 37 5.66 -17.31 -7.78
CA SER A 37 4.60 -17.40 -8.80
C SER A 37 4.31 -16.04 -9.42
N GLY A 38 4.50 -14.99 -8.64
CA GLY A 38 4.42 -13.61 -9.07
C GLY A 38 2.99 -13.07 -9.23
N ILE A 39 2.94 -11.94 -9.92
CA ILE A 39 1.73 -11.14 -10.16
C ILE A 39 1.65 -10.69 -11.61
N LYS A 40 0.48 -10.22 -12.02
CA LYS A 40 0.25 -9.42 -13.22
C LYS A 40 -0.60 -8.20 -12.88
N ILE A 41 -0.54 -7.19 -13.73
CA ILE A 41 -1.40 -6.01 -13.64
C ILE A 41 -2.27 -5.88 -14.88
N ASN A 42 -3.48 -5.32 -14.73
CA ASN A 42 -4.37 -4.99 -15.84
C ASN A 42 -5.22 -3.76 -15.50
N GLU A 43 -5.65 -3.03 -16.50
CA GLU A 43 -6.66 -1.97 -16.34
C GLU A 43 -8.04 -2.57 -16.04
N ASN A 44 -8.32 -3.73 -16.61
CA ASN A 44 -9.56 -4.51 -16.42
C ASN A 44 -9.39 -5.57 -15.32
N THR A 45 -10.49 -6.14 -14.87
CA THR A 45 -10.55 -7.28 -13.93
C THR A 45 -10.93 -8.57 -14.70
N SER A 46 -10.18 -8.87 -15.75
CA SER A 46 -10.44 -10.03 -16.63
C SER A 46 -9.16 -10.47 -17.35
N TRP A 47 -9.15 -11.72 -17.81
CA TRP A 47 -8.16 -12.25 -18.75
C TRP A 47 -8.58 -11.83 -20.17
N ASP A 48 -8.02 -10.73 -20.68
CA ASP A 48 -8.40 -10.11 -21.95
C ASP A 48 -7.20 -9.92 -22.91
N ASN A 49 -6.05 -10.54 -22.60
CA ASN A 49 -4.77 -10.45 -23.30
C ASN A 49 -4.11 -9.06 -23.25
N ASN A 50 -4.56 -8.20 -22.32
CA ASN A 50 -3.92 -6.93 -22.03
C ASN A 50 -3.18 -6.96 -20.68
N GLU A 51 -3.09 -8.13 -20.05
CA GLU A 51 -2.37 -8.28 -18.79
C GLU A 51 -0.88 -7.96 -18.98
N VAL A 52 -0.39 -7.08 -18.12
CA VAL A 52 1.00 -6.66 -18.13
C VAL A 52 1.78 -7.52 -17.12
N GLY A 53 2.75 -8.25 -17.65
CA GLY A 53 3.70 -9.02 -16.86
C GLY A 53 5.10 -8.38 -16.91
N PHE A 54 6.13 -9.17 -16.57
CA PHE A 54 7.50 -8.66 -16.39
C PHE A 54 8.06 -7.94 -17.63
N ALA A 55 7.85 -8.49 -18.82
CA ALA A 55 8.35 -7.88 -20.07
C ALA A 55 7.64 -6.56 -20.44
N GLY A 56 6.49 -6.28 -19.83
CA GLY A 56 5.70 -5.07 -20.11
C GLY A 56 5.99 -3.91 -19.17
N ILE A 57 6.94 -4.04 -18.24
CA ILE A 57 7.28 -3.03 -17.25
C ILE A 57 8.75 -2.63 -17.32
N THR A 58 9.05 -1.43 -16.84
CA THR A 58 10.41 -1.03 -16.44
C THR A 58 10.48 -1.15 -14.92
N VAL A 59 11.36 -2.03 -14.43
CA VAL A 59 11.52 -2.28 -12.99
C VAL A 59 12.47 -1.25 -12.38
N GLY A 60 12.07 -0.65 -11.25
CA GLY A 60 12.84 0.32 -10.49
C GLY A 60 12.63 0.18 -8.98
N GLY A 61 13.09 1.18 -8.23
CA GLY A 61 13.00 1.23 -6.77
C GLY A 61 14.12 0.47 -6.05
N ASP A 62 14.18 0.62 -4.71
CA ASP A 62 15.28 0.09 -3.89
C ASP A 62 15.35 -1.44 -3.87
N LEU A 63 14.22 -2.11 -4.13
CA LEU A 63 14.11 -3.57 -4.15
C LEU A 63 14.00 -4.14 -5.58
N ALA A 64 14.34 -3.37 -6.60
CA ALA A 64 14.34 -3.81 -8.01
C ALA A 64 15.13 -5.11 -8.22
N GLY A 65 16.22 -5.31 -7.48
CA GLY A 65 17.07 -6.51 -7.59
C GLY A 65 16.42 -7.80 -7.09
N ASP A 66 15.33 -7.73 -6.36
CA ASP A 66 14.58 -8.89 -5.89
C ASP A 66 13.53 -9.34 -6.91
N ILE A 67 13.20 -8.48 -7.89
CA ILE A 67 12.13 -8.72 -8.87
C ILE A 67 12.69 -9.42 -10.11
N VAL A 68 12.06 -10.51 -10.48
CA VAL A 68 12.51 -11.40 -11.56
C VAL A 68 11.35 -11.79 -12.48
N ASP A 69 11.70 -12.21 -13.70
CA ASP A 69 10.76 -12.86 -14.61
C ASP A 69 10.57 -14.32 -14.23
N ASN A 70 9.33 -14.71 -13.98
CA ASN A 70 8.99 -16.13 -13.91
C ASN A 70 7.83 -16.46 -14.84
N GLY A 71 8.14 -16.97 -16.02
CA GLY A 71 7.15 -17.35 -17.03
C GLY A 71 6.30 -16.16 -17.52
N GLY A 72 6.86 -14.96 -17.54
CA GLY A 72 6.20 -13.71 -17.92
C GLY A 72 5.48 -13.00 -16.76
N ASN A 73 5.49 -13.55 -15.55
CA ASN A 73 4.94 -12.89 -14.37
C ASN A 73 5.99 -11.99 -13.70
N ILE A 74 5.54 -10.96 -13.01
CA ILE A 74 6.36 -10.11 -12.14
C ILE A 74 6.51 -10.88 -10.83
N ALA A 75 7.61 -11.59 -10.64
CA ALA A 75 7.84 -12.47 -9.51
C ALA A 75 8.95 -11.95 -8.60
N SER A 76 9.08 -12.51 -7.42
CA SER A 76 10.16 -12.19 -6.49
C SER A 76 11.06 -13.40 -6.22
N SER A 77 12.38 -13.17 -6.29
CA SER A 77 13.40 -14.11 -5.79
C SER A 77 13.48 -14.14 -4.24
N ARG A 78 12.84 -13.19 -3.58
CA ARG A 78 12.69 -13.07 -2.12
C ARG A 78 11.23 -12.85 -1.76
N PRO A 79 10.42 -13.92 -1.67
CA PRO A 79 9.01 -13.83 -1.34
C PRO A 79 8.74 -12.96 -0.12
N GLY A 80 7.80 -12.02 -0.24
CA GLY A 80 7.48 -11.08 0.82
C GLY A 80 6.54 -9.97 0.37
N TRP A 81 6.31 -9.05 1.29
CA TRP A 81 5.53 -7.83 1.02
C TRP A 81 6.41 -6.77 0.35
N TYR A 82 5.83 -6.07 -0.59
CA TYR A 82 6.45 -4.96 -1.33
C TYR A 82 5.49 -3.78 -1.38
N LEU A 83 6.01 -2.56 -1.19
CA LEU A 83 5.32 -1.36 -1.63
C LEU A 83 5.59 -1.21 -3.14
N MET A 84 4.58 -1.50 -3.93
CA MET A 84 4.61 -1.39 -5.39
C MET A 84 4.03 -0.03 -5.81
N VAL A 85 4.80 0.72 -6.58
CA VAL A 85 4.40 2.03 -7.12
C VAL A 85 4.47 1.96 -8.63
N VAL A 86 3.36 2.24 -9.30
CA VAL A 86 3.26 2.21 -10.76
C VAL A 86 3.07 3.63 -11.28
N THR A 87 4.00 4.06 -12.13
CA THR A 87 3.87 5.30 -12.91
C THR A 87 3.52 4.96 -14.35
N CYS A 88 2.32 5.32 -14.76
CA CYS A 88 1.86 5.17 -16.13
C CYS A 88 2.35 6.33 -17.00
N GLY A 89 2.84 6.01 -18.19
CA GLY A 89 3.23 6.97 -19.19
C GLY A 89 2.66 6.61 -20.56
N VAL A 90 2.93 7.43 -21.56
CA VAL A 90 2.56 7.18 -22.95
C VAL A 90 3.78 7.34 -23.86
N SER A 91 4.05 6.33 -24.66
CA SER A 91 5.06 6.37 -25.70
C SER A 91 4.43 6.05 -27.07
N GLY A 92 4.27 7.07 -27.89
CA GLY A 92 3.52 6.95 -29.14
C GLY A 92 2.05 6.64 -28.89
N ARG A 93 1.62 5.41 -29.21
CA ARG A 93 0.24 4.93 -28.99
C ARG A 93 0.15 3.90 -27.87
N ASN A 94 1.26 3.62 -27.20
CA ASN A 94 1.33 2.58 -26.19
C ASN A 94 1.40 3.20 -24.80
N VAL A 95 0.69 2.60 -23.83
CA VAL A 95 0.89 2.87 -22.41
C VAL A 95 2.20 2.22 -21.98
N THR A 96 2.96 2.91 -21.14
CA THR A 96 4.19 2.40 -20.51
C THR A 96 4.01 2.34 -19.01
N TYR A 97 4.63 1.36 -18.38
CA TYR A 97 4.54 1.13 -16.94
C TYR A 97 5.94 1.12 -16.33
N ASN A 98 6.29 2.16 -15.57
CA ASN A 98 7.45 2.13 -14.70
C ASN A 98 6.95 1.65 -13.33
N VAL A 99 7.53 0.57 -12.82
CA VAL A 99 7.11 -0.06 -11.58
C VAL A 99 8.27 -0.08 -10.60
N ASP A 100 8.15 0.71 -9.56
CA ASP A 100 9.12 0.80 -8.48
C ASP A 100 8.70 -0.08 -7.31
N PHE A 101 9.67 -0.81 -6.75
CA PHE A 101 9.47 -1.68 -5.60
C PHE A 101 10.29 -1.17 -4.42
N TYR A 102 9.60 -0.90 -3.31
CA TYR A 102 10.19 -0.40 -2.07
C TYR A 102 9.86 -1.32 -0.89
N LYS A 103 10.53 -1.07 0.24
CA LYS A 103 10.21 -1.74 1.49
C LYS A 103 8.75 -1.51 1.88
N PRO A 104 8.05 -2.51 2.43
CA PRO A 104 6.65 -2.42 2.81
C PRO A 104 6.46 -1.67 4.13
N GLU A 105 6.96 -0.46 4.23
CA GLU A 105 6.94 0.34 5.45
C GLU A 105 5.61 1.08 5.59
N VAL A 106 4.89 0.79 6.64
CA VAL A 106 3.64 1.45 7.05
C VAL A 106 3.88 2.20 8.34
N TRP A 107 3.33 3.38 8.48
CA TRP A 107 3.58 4.27 9.59
C TRP A 107 2.30 4.84 10.18
N LEU A 108 2.23 4.97 11.51
CA LEU A 108 1.30 5.89 12.16
C LEU A 108 1.85 7.30 12.15
N ILE A 109 0.96 8.30 12.23
CA ILE A 109 1.35 9.70 12.34
C ILE A 109 0.36 10.48 13.20
N GLY A 110 0.84 11.54 13.84
CA GLY A 110 0.04 12.46 14.63
C GLY A 110 -0.14 12.03 16.09
N PRO A 111 -1.08 12.63 16.82
CA PRO A 111 -1.19 12.51 18.28
C PRO A 111 -1.35 11.09 18.80
N CYS A 112 -1.89 10.17 18.03
CA CYS A 112 -2.06 8.77 18.46
C CYS A 112 -0.72 8.09 18.80
N ILE A 113 0.38 8.54 18.19
CA ILE A 113 1.73 7.98 18.40
C ILE A 113 2.76 9.03 18.86
N GLN A 114 2.58 10.29 18.48
CA GLN A 114 3.50 11.37 18.84
C GLN A 114 3.18 11.99 20.22
N GLY A 115 2.02 11.71 20.79
CA GLY A 115 1.50 12.28 22.03
C GLY A 115 0.35 13.28 21.76
N THR A 116 -0.53 13.43 22.75
CA THR A 116 -1.76 14.23 22.65
C THR A 116 -1.54 15.72 22.45
N ASP A 117 -0.36 16.23 22.74
CA ASP A 117 0.06 17.63 22.57
C ASP A 117 0.82 17.88 21.26
N ALA A 118 0.97 16.85 20.41
CA ALA A 118 1.61 16.98 19.09
C ALA A 118 0.85 18.01 18.25
N LYS A 119 1.54 19.05 17.82
CA LYS A 119 1.00 20.13 16.97
C LYS A 119 1.35 19.96 15.51
N GLU A 120 2.43 19.22 15.25
CA GLU A 120 2.93 18.95 13.91
C GLU A 120 2.93 17.44 13.67
N PHE A 121 2.59 17.05 12.45
CA PHE A 121 2.64 15.66 12.02
C PHE A 121 4.05 15.38 11.47
N VAL A 122 4.82 14.57 12.21
CA VAL A 122 6.20 14.23 11.85
C VAL A 122 6.21 12.88 11.13
N PRO A 123 6.51 12.85 9.82
CA PRO A 123 6.64 11.60 9.07
C PRO A 123 7.78 10.75 9.61
N GLN A 124 7.62 9.43 9.53
CA GLN A 124 8.60 8.44 10.00
C GLN A 124 9.05 8.68 11.45
N PHE A 125 8.10 9.09 12.30
CA PHE A 125 8.36 9.31 13.73
C PHE A 125 8.91 8.02 14.34
N GLU A 126 9.97 8.15 15.16
CA GLU A 126 10.62 6.99 15.80
C GLU A 126 9.62 6.17 16.61
N GLY A 127 9.58 4.85 16.37
CA GLY A 127 8.65 3.93 17.02
C GLY A 127 7.23 3.92 16.44
N ALA A 128 6.96 4.64 15.34
CA ALA A 128 5.64 4.67 14.71
C ALA A 128 5.45 3.64 13.58
N MET A 129 6.50 2.91 13.19
CA MET A 129 6.46 1.93 12.10
C MET A 129 5.71 0.66 12.52
N PHE A 130 4.92 0.12 11.62
CA PHE A 130 4.23 -1.16 11.79
C PHE A 130 5.21 -2.33 11.69
N GLU A 131 4.90 -3.40 12.42
CA GLU A 131 5.49 -4.70 12.19
C GLU A 131 4.95 -5.29 10.89
N VAL A 132 5.86 -5.71 10.00
CA VAL A 132 5.53 -6.27 8.69
C VAL A 132 5.35 -7.78 8.82
N PRO A 133 4.23 -8.36 8.36
CA PRO A 133 4.04 -9.81 8.43
C PRO A 133 4.94 -10.54 7.44
N THR A 134 5.27 -11.79 7.75
CA THR A 134 6.11 -12.66 6.92
C THR A 134 5.31 -13.51 5.92
N THR A 135 3.98 -13.53 6.03
CA THR A 135 3.09 -14.34 5.18
C THR A 135 2.06 -13.46 4.47
N ALA A 136 1.53 -13.94 3.36
CA ALA A 136 0.55 -13.20 2.55
C ALA A 136 -0.77 -12.93 3.28
N ASP A 137 -1.18 -13.82 4.18
CA ASP A 137 -2.39 -13.73 5.01
C ASP A 137 -2.17 -13.00 6.35
N GLY A 138 -0.92 -12.61 6.63
CA GLY A 138 -0.57 -11.89 7.85
C GLY A 138 -1.08 -10.47 7.91
N SER A 139 -1.16 -9.92 9.12
CA SER A 139 -1.53 -8.53 9.34
C SER A 139 -0.31 -7.69 9.66
N PHE A 140 -0.24 -6.51 9.07
CA PHE A 140 0.61 -5.41 9.55
C PHE A 140 0.07 -4.94 10.90
N VAL A 141 0.94 -4.80 11.89
CA VAL A 141 0.54 -4.46 13.26
C VAL A 141 1.23 -3.16 13.69
N SER A 142 0.43 -2.16 14.04
CA SER A 142 1.00 -0.90 14.54
C SER A 142 1.64 -1.08 15.92
N PRO A 143 2.53 -0.19 16.34
CA PRO A 143 2.85 -0.03 17.76
C PRO A 143 1.59 0.33 18.54
N ALA A 144 1.64 0.12 19.88
CA ALA A 144 0.57 0.56 20.76
C ALA A 144 0.47 2.08 20.76
N MET A 145 -0.73 2.60 20.58
CA MET A 145 -0.97 4.04 20.58
C MET A 145 -0.83 4.62 21.99
N ILE A 146 -0.12 5.73 22.09
CA ILE A 146 0.21 6.39 23.38
C ILE A 146 -0.63 7.62 23.65
N GLY A 147 -1.25 8.19 22.62
CA GLY A 147 -2.07 9.39 22.71
C GLY A 147 -3.51 9.14 22.30
N ILE A 148 -4.42 9.97 22.82
CA ILE A 148 -5.80 10.07 22.37
C ILE A 148 -5.90 11.38 21.60
N PRO A 149 -6.02 11.36 20.25
CA PRO A 149 -6.09 12.57 19.46
C PRO A 149 -7.37 13.36 19.79
N ALA A 150 -7.36 14.65 19.56
CA ALA A 150 -8.57 15.44 19.55
C ALA A 150 -9.50 14.98 18.41
N SER A 151 -10.79 15.27 18.52
CA SER A 151 -11.84 14.77 17.62
C SER A 151 -11.62 15.12 16.13
N ASP A 152 -10.84 16.15 15.85
CA ASP A 152 -10.49 16.61 14.49
C ASP A 152 -9.18 16.03 13.94
N GLN A 153 -8.43 15.27 14.74
CA GLN A 153 -7.11 14.75 14.36
C GLN A 153 -7.13 13.25 14.03
N GLY A 154 -7.77 12.41 14.87
CA GLY A 154 -7.95 10.98 14.64
C GLY A 154 -6.66 10.16 14.52
N VAL A 155 -6.82 8.87 14.31
CA VAL A 155 -5.74 7.94 13.94
C VAL A 155 -5.46 8.08 12.45
N ARG A 156 -4.19 8.19 12.07
CA ARG A 156 -3.76 8.31 10.68
C ARG A 156 -2.63 7.32 10.40
N ALA A 157 -2.75 6.61 9.29
CA ALA A 157 -1.73 5.70 8.79
C ALA A 157 -1.43 5.99 7.32
N TYR A 158 -0.20 5.71 6.90
CA TYR A 158 0.25 5.98 5.54
C TYR A 158 1.42 5.07 5.15
N VAL A 159 1.72 5.02 3.84
CA VAL A 159 3.00 4.58 3.31
C VAL A 159 3.76 5.79 2.77
N LEU A 160 5.10 5.75 2.78
CA LEU A 160 5.89 6.86 2.24
C LEU A 160 6.42 6.49 0.85
N ILE A 161 5.98 7.24 -0.16
CA ILE A 161 6.49 7.15 -1.52
C ILE A 161 7.52 8.27 -1.72
N PRO A 162 8.73 8.00 -2.22
CA PRO A 162 9.73 9.04 -2.46
C PRO A 162 9.19 10.19 -3.30
N GLY A 163 9.43 11.42 -2.85
CA GLY A 163 8.95 12.64 -3.52
C GLY A 163 7.50 13.02 -3.25
N HIS A 164 6.80 12.30 -2.38
CA HIS A 164 5.41 12.59 -1.99
C HIS A 164 5.29 12.87 -0.50
N GLU A 165 4.31 13.71 -0.15
CA GLU A 165 3.96 13.96 1.23
C GLU A 165 3.21 12.76 1.82
N TRP A 166 3.34 12.52 3.13
CA TRP A 166 2.73 11.40 3.84
C TRP A 166 1.21 11.29 3.59
N TRP A 167 0.49 12.39 3.55
CA TRP A 167 -0.97 12.43 3.37
C TRP A 167 -1.43 12.13 1.92
N HIS A 168 -0.50 12.05 0.95
CA HIS A 168 -0.81 11.63 -0.42
C HIS A 168 -1.17 10.14 -0.52
N THR A 169 -0.82 9.37 0.50
CA THR A 169 -1.00 7.92 0.57
C THR A 169 -1.72 7.49 1.84
N GLU A 170 -2.38 8.43 2.49
CA GLU A 170 -3.10 8.20 3.74
C GLU A 170 -4.23 7.18 3.58
N PHE A 171 -4.45 6.39 4.60
CA PHE A 171 -5.55 5.43 4.69
C PHE A 171 -5.97 5.21 6.14
N MET A 172 -7.15 4.62 6.31
CA MET A 172 -7.68 4.23 7.60
C MET A 172 -8.64 3.06 7.48
N VAL A 173 -8.99 2.44 8.61
CA VAL A 173 -9.96 1.33 8.70
C VAL A 173 -11.29 1.88 9.21
N PHE A 174 -12.35 1.69 8.42
CA PHE A 174 -13.73 1.98 8.79
C PHE A 174 -14.56 0.71 8.62
N ASP A 175 -15.33 0.33 9.63
CA ASP A 175 -16.18 -0.85 9.60
C ASP A 175 -15.44 -2.13 9.15
N LYS A 176 -14.23 -2.30 9.65
CA LYS A 176 -13.29 -3.39 9.31
C LYS A 176 -12.81 -3.40 7.86
N GLN A 177 -13.10 -2.37 7.09
CA GLN A 177 -12.62 -2.21 5.71
C GLN A 177 -11.54 -1.14 5.63
N LEU A 178 -10.49 -1.43 4.87
CA LEU A 178 -9.45 -0.47 4.57
C LEU A 178 -10.00 0.56 3.56
N LYS A 179 -9.83 1.82 3.86
CA LYS A 179 -10.24 2.94 3.02
C LYS A 179 -9.07 3.86 2.78
N TYR A 180 -8.75 4.02 1.52
CA TYR A 180 -7.67 4.89 1.06
C TYR A 180 -8.20 6.29 0.77
N ARG A 181 -7.38 7.30 1.04
CA ARG A 181 -7.67 8.68 0.63
C ARG A 181 -7.73 8.79 -0.90
N GLY A 182 -6.78 8.17 -1.60
CA GLY A 182 -6.69 8.25 -3.05
C GLY A 182 -6.70 9.70 -3.54
N THR A 183 -7.56 10.02 -4.51
CA THR A 183 -7.75 11.39 -5.03
C THR A 183 -8.81 12.19 -4.25
N GLY A 184 -9.34 11.61 -3.17
CA GLY A 184 -10.40 12.22 -2.37
C GLY A 184 -9.94 13.38 -1.48
N SER A 185 -10.91 13.96 -0.78
CA SER A 185 -10.65 14.93 0.28
C SER A 185 -10.11 14.24 1.54
N ASP A 186 -9.87 15.01 2.58
CA ASP A 186 -9.47 14.48 3.89
C ASP A 186 -10.50 13.47 4.42
N GLN A 187 -10.02 12.40 5.05
CA GLN A 187 -10.87 11.30 5.52
C GLN A 187 -11.53 11.64 6.87
N ASP A 188 -12.64 10.98 7.16
CA ASP A 188 -13.26 11.00 8.47
C ASP A 188 -12.28 10.50 9.55
N ARG A 189 -12.56 10.81 10.80
CA ARG A 189 -11.68 10.51 11.92
C ARG A 189 -12.09 9.23 12.62
N VAL A 190 -11.09 8.38 12.88
CA VAL A 190 -11.21 7.22 13.77
C VAL A 190 -10.44 7.51 15.04
N MET A 191 -11.10 7.36 16.18
CA MET A 191 -10.51 7.61 17.48
C MET A 191 -9.98 6.31 18.09
N ASN A 192 -8.94 6.41 18.91
CA ASN A 192 -8.37 5.29 19.64
C ASN A 192 -8.44 5.51 21.15
N SER A 193 -8.23 4.42 21.90
CA SER A 193 -7.82 4.45 23.30
C SER A 193 -6.31 4.17 23.41
N VAL A 194 -5.70 4.62 24.51
CA VAL A 194 -4.30 4.32 24.80
C VAL A 194 -4.11 2.80 24.91
N GLY A 195 -3.05 2.30 24.28
CA GLY A 195 -2.71 0.89 24.25
C GLY A 195 -3.31 0.11 23.07
N GLN A 196 -4.30 0.65 22.37
CA GLN A 196 -4.82 0.00 21.16
C GLN A 196 -3.78 -0.03 20.05
N LYS A 197 -3.89 -1.04 19.18
CA LYS A 197 -3.10 -1.22 17.97
C LYS A 197 -4.01 -1.33 16.75
N LEU A 198 -3.50 -0.89 15.61
CA LEU A 198 -4.16 -1.04 14.33
C LEU A 198 -3.60 -2.28 13.63
N TYR A 199 -4.47 -3.22 13.27
CA TYR A 199 -4.16 -4.42 12.51
C TYR A 199 -4.71 -4.28 11.11
N ILE A 200 -3.89 -4.51 10.08
CA ILE A 200 -4.26 -4.33 8.67
C ILE A 200 -3.79 -5.51 7.84
N ASN A 201 -4.68 -6.09 7.05
CA ASN A 201 -4.33 -7.03 6.01
C ASN A 201 -4.60 -6.39 4.64
N PHE A 202 -3.54 -6.04 3.92
CA PHE A 202 -3.63 -5.41 2.61
C PHE A 202 -4.06 -6.38 1.51
N GLY A 203 -3.86 -7.68 1.68
CA GLY A 203 -4.28 -8.70 0.72
C GLY A 203 -5.81 -8.90 0.69
N THR A 204 -6.48 -8.61 1.81
CA THR A 204 -7.95 -8.67 1.93
C THR A 204 -8.61 -7.30 2.07
N GLU A 205 -7.82 -6.24 2.13
CA GLU A 205 -8.25 -4.86 2.36
C GLU A 205 -9.11 -4.69 3.63
N THR A 206 -8.73 -5.41 4.66
CA THR A 206 -9.44 -5.40 5.96
C THR A 206 -8.54 -4.96 7.11
N GLY A 207 -9.14 -4.52 8.20
CA GLY A 207 -8.39 -4.18 9.40
C GLY A 207 -9.25 -4.00 10.64
N GLU A 208 -8.60 -3.82 11.77
CA GLU A 208 -9.27 -3.65 13.05
C GLU A 208 -8.39 -2.84 14.01
N LEU A 209 -9.03 -1.93 14.74
CA LEU A 209 -8.42 -1.20 15.86
C LEU A 209 -8.80 -1.92 17.16
N LYS A 210 -7.83 -2.50 17.87
CA LYS A 210 -8.03 -3.30 19.09
C LYS A 210 -6.85 -3.26 20.06
#